data_22ac4fe0bc3c3a1dc48cba2278960f0d
#
_entry.id   22ac4fe0bc3c3a1dc48cba2278960f0d
#
_cell.length_a   1.000
_cell.length_b   1.000
_cell.length_c   1.000
_cell.angle_alpha   90.00
_cell.angle_beta   90.00
_cell.angle_gamma   90.00
#
_symmetry.space_group_name_H-M   'P 1'
#
loop_
_entity.id
_entity.type
_entity.pdbx_description
1 polymer ?
#
loop_
_entity_poly.entity_id
_entity_poly.type
_entity_poly.pdbx_seq_one_letter_code
_entity_poly.pdbx_strand_id
1 'polypeptide(L)'
;WSGHNDHNYFEIAHTMRRLQGLCHDTRLYLFSDNHDVERLPNKLRNREHIRHIAILVYTLWGIPSIYYGSEFGIEGKKEWGSDWPLRPCLELEDYKDALTTNPVTSVYAALGKLKAEEPALTWGEFKELHLTTQCYAYARVLDGEALVAVLNNGDSPAQLEFQLPVEANAAEDLLADTVGAQQVMTSFDWGRMKVQLPSNYATILRLKK
;
A
#
# COMPACT_ATOMS: atom_id res chain seq x y z
N TRP A 1 7.88 2.78 -10.06
CA TRP A 1 8.38 1.42 -9.80
C TRP A 1 7.45 0.34 -10.34
N SER A 2 6.17 0.57 -10.40
CA SER A 2 5.20 -0.39 -10.95
C SER A 2 4.95 -0.23 -12.45
N GLY A 3 5.32 0.88 -13.04
CA GLY A 3 5.04 1.21 -14.43
C GLY A 3 6.10 0.82 -15.45
N HIS A 4 7.27 0.36 -15.00
CA HIS A 4 8.40 0.00 -15.86
C HIS A 4 8.98 -1.35 -15.46
N ASN A 5 9.50 -2.12 -16.41
CA ASN A 5 10.04 -3.47 -16.17
C ASN A 5 11.29 -3.48 -15.28
N ASP A 6 12.04 -2.41 -15.27
CA ASP A 6 13.25 -2.19 -14.49
C ASP A 6 12.97 -1.55 -13.11
N HIS A 7 11.73 -1.13 -12.84
CA HIS A 7 11.34 -0.61 -11.55
C HIS A 7 11.09 -1.75 -10.56
N ASN A 8 11.64 -1.58 -9.38
CA ASN A 8 11.63 -2.55 -8.30
C ASN A 8 11.47 -1.86 -6.95
N TYR A 9 11.30 -2.63 -5.89
CA TYR A 9 11.15 -2.08 -4.54
C TYR A 9 12.45 -1.52 -3.92
N PHE A 10 13.63 -1.75 -4.52
CA PHE A 10 14.89 -1.27 -3.95
C PHE A 10 14.96 0.25 -3.85
N GLU A 11 14.41 0.99 -4.82
CA GLU A 11 14.40 2.45 -4.79
C GLU A 11 13.59 3.00 -3.62
N ILE A 12 12.36 2.48 -3.42
CA ILE A 12 11.54 2.93 -2.29
C ILE A 12 12.13 2.50 -0.96
N ALA A 13 12.63 1.26 -0.85
CA ALA A 13 13.28 0.77 0.35
C ALA A 13 14.52 1.61 0.71
N HIS A 14 15.37 1.92 -0.29
CA HIS A 14 16.52 2.80 -0.09
C HIS A 14 16.10 4.21 0.39
N THR A 15 15.10 4.78 -0.26
CA THR A 15 14.56 6.10 0.11
C THR A 15 14.04 6.09 1.54
N MET A 16 13.29 5.05 1.93
CA MET A 16 12.74 4.94 3.27
C MET A 16 13.83 4.79 4.33
N ARG A 17 14.85 3.96 4.11
CA ARG A 17 16.01 3.84 5.01
C ARG A 17 16.74 5.17 5.19
N ARG A 18 16.96 5.90 4.09
CA ARG A 18 17.60 7.23 4.12
C ARG A 18 16.77 8.23 4.90
N LEU A 19 15.45 8.25 4.69
CA LEU A 19 14.55 9.18 5.38
C LEU A 19 14.42 8.88 6.87
N GLN A 20 14.48 7.61 7.29
CA GLN A 20 14.54 7.24 8.72
C GLN A 20 15.72 7.92 9.43
N GLY A 21 16.88 8.00 8.77
CA GLY A 21 18.05 8.65 9.33
C GLY A 21 17.99 10.20 9.35
N LEU A 22 17.15 10.79 8.52
CA LEU A 22 17.10 12.26 8.32
C LEU A 22 15.90 12.95 8.96
N CYS A 23 14.79 12.24 9.14
CA CYS A 23 13.49 12.82 9.48
C CYS A 23 12.92 12.23 10.79
N HIS A 24 13.69 12.25 11.88
CA HIS A 24 13.27 11.68 13.16
C HIS A 24 11.99 12.32 13.72
N ASP A 25 11.89 13.65 13.63
CA ASP A 25 10.82 14.43 14.26
C ASP A 25 9.82 15.00 13.25
N THR A 26 9.97 14.66 11.96
CA THR A 26 9.15 15.23 10.89
C THR A 26 8.31 14.15 10.24
N ARG A 27 7.00 14.37 10.19
CA ARG A 27 6.11 13.50 9.42
C ARG A 27 6.11 13.92 7.95
N LEU A 28 6.37 12.97 7.08
CA LEU A 28 6.33 13.19 5.64
C LEU A 28 4.89 13.34 5.16
N TYR A 29 4.69 14.21 4.19
CA TYR A 29 3.44 14.30 3.43
C TYR A 29 3.52 13.32 2.26
N LEU A 30 2.69 12.29 2.28
CA LEU A 30 2.73 11.17 1.32
C LEU A 30 1.55 11.26 0.36
N PHE A 31 1.82 11.21 -0.93
CA PHE A 31 0.79 11.17 -1.97
C PHE A 31 1.27 10.40 -3.21
N SER A 32 0.34 9.89 -4.00
CA SER A 32 0.61 9.19 -5.26
C SER A 32 0.52 10.10 -6.48
N ASP A 33 -0.41 11.03 -6.46
CA ASP A 33 -0.70 12.01 -7.48
C ASP A 33 -1.27 13.30 -6.87
N ASN A 34 -1.33 14.35 -7.64
CA ASN A 34 -1.88 15.64 -7.25
C ASN A 34 -2.36 16.42 -8.51
N HIS A 35 -2.70 17.69 -8.31
CA HIS A 35 -3.19 18.58 -9.38
C HIS A 35 -2.16 18.98 -10.44
N ASP A 36 -0.88 18.66 -10.27
CA ASP A 36 0.22 19.07 -11.17
C ASP A 36 0.85 17.91 -11.94
N VAL A 37 0.57 16.67 -11.50
CA VAL A 37 1.14 15.47 -12.12
C VAL A 37 0.05 14.54 -12.63
N GLU A 38 0.40 13.68 -13.58
CA GLU A 38 -0.53 12.67 -14.11
C GLU A 38 -1.17 11.85 -13.00
N ARG A 39 -2.44 11.52 -13.18
CA ARG A 39 -3.19 10.64 -12.29
C ARG A 39 -2.52 9.27 -12.20
N LEU A 40 -2.59 8.66 -11.02
CA LEU A 40 -1.92 7.38 -10.73
C LEU A 40 -2.20 6.30 -11.78
N PRO A 41 -3.46 6.04 -12.23
CA PRO A 41 -3.72 5.00 -13.22
C PRO A 41 -2.98 5.19 -14.55
N ASN A 42 -2.69 6.44 -14.95
CA ASN A 42 -1.96 6.73 -16.18
C ASN A 42 -0.45 6.49 -16.08
N LYS A 43 0.09 6.44 -14.87
CA LYS A 43 1.50 6.14 -14.60
C LYS A 43 1.78 4.65 -14.53
N LEU A 44 0.75 3.83 -14.32
CA LEU A 44 0.88 2.41 -14.08
C LEU A 44 0.68 1.60 -15.37
N ARG A 45 1.53 0.61 -15.62
CA ARG A 45 1.31 -0.41 -16.67
C ARG A 45 0.25 -1.41 -16.24
N ASN A 46 0.25 -1.78 -14.96
CA ASN A 46 -0.76 -2.66 -14.37
C ASN A 46 -1.59 -1.89 -13.35
N ARG A 47 -2.88 -1.76 -13.59
CA ARG A 47 -3.82 -1.02 -12.72
C ARG A 47 -4.01 -1.69 -11.35
N GLU A 48 -3.78 -2.99 -11.23
CA GLU A 48 -3.82 -3.70 -9.95
C GLU A 48 -2.80 -3.12 -8.96
N HIS A 49 -1.72 -2.50 -9.45
CA HIS A 49 -0.73 -1.84 -8.61
C HIS A 49 -1.23 -0.56 -7.92
N ILE A 50 -2.42 -0.05 -8.25
CA ILE A 50 -3.06 1.02 -7.45
C ILE A 50 -3.21 0.58 -6.00
N ARG A 51 -3.60 -0.70 -5.76
CA ARG A 51 -3.68 -1.30 -4.42
C ARG A 51 -2.33 -1.22 -3.69
N HIS A 52 -1.22 -1.53 -4.34
CA HIS A 52 0.13 -1.47 -3.77
C HIS A 52 0.49 -0.05 -3.32
N ILE A 53 0.23 0.92 -4.19
CA ILE A 53 0.56 2.33 -3.91
C ILE A 53 -0.33 2.88 -2.80
N ALA A 54 -1.62 2.54 -2.79
CA ALA A 54 -2.52 2.93 -1.71
C ALA A 54 -2.01 2.39 -0.36
N ILE A 55 -1.63 1.10 -0.29
CA ILE A 55 -1.05 0.51 0.93
C ILE A 55 0.22 1.26 1.34
N LEU A 56 1.16 1.52 0.43
CA LEU A 56 2.38 2.28 0.73
C LEU A 56 2.07 3.67 1.28
N VAL A 57 1.16 4.43 0.65
CA VAL A 57 0.79 5.78 1.08
C VAL A 57 0.20 5.79 2.50
N TYR A 58 -0.63 4.80 2.85
CA TYR A 58 -1.28 4.74 4.16
C TYR A 58 -0.44 4.13 5.27
N THR A 59 0.51 3.24 4.95
CA THR A 59 1.23 2.45 5.96
C THR A 59 2.69 2.84 6.18
N LEU A 60 3.34 3.53 5.22
CA LEU A 60 4.63 4.16 5.48
C LEU A 60 4.48 5.27 6.52
N TRP A 61 5.59 5.64 7.20
CA TRP A 61 5.48 6.70 8.20
C TRP A 61 5.30 8.06 7.52
N GLY A 62 4.16 8.69 7.80
CA GLY A 62 3.80 9.97 7.23
C GLY A 62 2.31 10.24 7.33
N ILE A 63 1.90 11.30 6.70
CA ILE A 63 0.51 11.74 6.60
C ILE A 63 0.05 11.41 5.19
N PRO A 64 -0.86 10.44 5.00
CA PRO A 64 -1.43 10.13 3.70
C PRO A 64 -2.27 11.31 3.20
N SER A 65 -2.06 11.68 1.95
CA SER A 65 -2.85 12.67 1.26
C SER A 65 -3.40 12.07 -0.03
N ILE A 66 -4.70 12.07 -0.14
CA ILE A 66 -5.40 11.52 -1.29
C ILE A 66 -5.98 12.68 -2.08
N TYR A 67 -5.54 12.82 -3.33
CA TYR A 67 -6.10 13.81 -4.24
C TYR A 67 -7.48 13.32 -4.70
N TYR A 68 -8.47 14.22 -4.72
CA TYR A 68 -9.86 13.84 -5.04
C TYR A 68 -9.96 13.08 -6.37
N GLY A 69 -10.77 12.03 -6.37
CA GLY A 69 -10.93 11.13 -7.52
C GLY A 69 -9.88 10.01 -7.59
N SER A 70 -8.75 10.09 -6.87
CA SER A 70 -7.78 8.99 -6.80
C SER A 70 -8.38 7.79 -6.10
N GLU A 71 -9.29 8.01 -5.15
CA GLU A 71 -10.09 6.97 -4.47
C GLU A 71 -11.06 6.24 -5.39
N PHE A 72 -11.36 6.81 -6.55
CA PHE A 72 -12.17 6.17 -7.60
C PHE A 72 -11.31 5.56 -8.71
N GLY A 73 -10.00 5.81 -8.69
CA GLY A 73 -9.08 5.38 -9.74
C GLY A 73 -9.29 6.12 -11.07
N ILE A 74 -9.67 7.41 -11.03
CA ILE A 74 -9.89 8.19 -12.24
C ILE A 74 -8.59 8.43 -13.00
N GLU A 75 -8.71 8.48 -14.31
CA GLU A 75 -7.60 8.77 -15.21
C GLU A 75 -7.46 10.28 -15.46
N GLY A 76 -6.24 10.69 -15.85
CA GLY A 76 -5.94 12.04 -16.28
C GLY A 76 -4.48 12.15 -16.68
N LYS A 77 -4.23 12.45 -17.94
CA LYS A 77 -2.91 12.75 -18.50
C LYS A 77 -2.67 14.24 -18.54
N LYS A 78 -1.43 14.65 -18.25
CA LYS A 78 -1.02 16.03 -18.43
C LYS A 78 -0.93 16.35 -19.92
N GLU A 79 -1.60 17.43 -20.34
CA GLU A 79 -1.56 17.92 -21.69
C GLU A 79 -0.65 19.14 -21.81
N TRP A 80 -0.14 19.39 -23.01
CA TRP A 80 0.65 20.59 -23.26
C TRP A 80 -0.23 21.85 -23.06
N GLY A 81 0.18 22.70 -22.13
CA GLY A 81 -0.50 23.96 -21.85
C GLY A 81 -1.83 23.86 -21.10
N SER A 82 -2.18 22.67 -20.61
CA SER A 82 -3.43 22.48 -19.85
C SER A 82 -3.30 21.46 -18.72
N ASP A 83 -3.80 21.81 -17.54
CA ASP A 83 -3.96 20.90 -16.40
C ASP A 83 -5.41 20.41 -16.24
N TRP A 84 -6.32 20.77 -17.12
CA TRP A 84 -7.73 20.39 -17.04
C TRP A 84 -7.96 18.88 -16.89
N PRO A 85 -7.27 18.00 -17.63
CA PRO A 85 -7.48 16.56 -17.48
C PRO A 85 -7.10 16.03 -16.09
N LEU A 86 -6.28 16.79 -15.34
CA LEU A 86 -5.89 16.41 -13.97
C LEU A 86 -6.90 16.87 -12.92
N ARG A 87 -7.82 17.77 -13.28
CA ARG A 87 -8.74 18.47 -12.38
C ARG A 87 -10.20 18.37 -12.85
N PRO A 88 -10.72 17.17 -13.18
CA PRO A 88 -12.08 17.03 -13.68
C PRO A 88 -13.10 17.44 -12.62
N CYS A 89 -14.24 17.98 -13.05
CA CYS A 89 -15.42 18.05 -12.21
C CYS A 89 -16.01 16.64 -12.09
N LEU A 90 -16.29 16.19 -10.86
CA LEU A 90 -16.86 14.88 -10.62
C LEU A 90 -18.32 15.01 -10.18
N GLU A 91 -19.18 14.23 -10.81
CA GLU A 91 -20.56 14.04 -10.36
C GLU A 91 -20.58 12.86 -9.38
N LEU A 92 -20.77 13.14 -8.10
CA LEU A 92 -20.68 12.09 -7.04
C LEU A 92 -21.73 11.00 -7.21
N GLU A 93 -22.85 11.28 -7.85
CA GLU A 93 -23.90 10.29 -8.15
C GLU A 93 -23.36 9.14 -9.01
N ASP A 94 -22.39 9.40 -9.89
CA ASP A 94 -21.76 8.38 -10.75
C ASP A 94 -20.93 7.39 -9.93
N TYR A 95 -20.58 7.73 -8.69
CA TYR A 95 -19.75 6.92 -7.79
C TYR A 95 -20.50 6.39 -6.56
N LYS A 96 -21.82 6.54 -6.49
CA LYS A 96 -22.61 6.17 -5.29
C LYS A 96 -22.44 4.71 -4.85
N ASP A 97 -22.26 3.79 -5.80
CA ASP A 97 -22.08 2.36 -5.54
C ASP A 97 -20.59 1.93 -5.49
N ALA A 98 -19.65 2.89 -5.64
CA ALA A 98 -18.23 2.59 -5.80
C ALA A 98 -17.64 1.82 -4.61
N LEU A 99 -18.12 2.04 -3.40
CA LEU A 99 -17.65 1.34 -2.21
C LEU A 99 -17.79 -0.20 -2.34
N THR A 100 -18.85 -0.66 -3.01
CA THR A 100 -19.18 -2.08 -3.16
C THR A 100 -18.86 -2.66 -4.53
N THR A 101 -18.57 -1.83 -5.53
CA THR A 101 -18.35 -2.25 -6.91
C THR A 101 -16.96 -1.92 -7.44
N ASN A 102 -16.29 -0.90 -6.89
CA ASN A 102 -14.98 -0.47 -7.35
C ASN A 102 -13.89 -0.97 -6.38
N PRO A 103 -12.98 -1.86 -6.80
CA PRO A 103 -11.91 -2.37 -5.96
C PRO A 103 -10.97 -1.29 -5.45
N VAL A 104 -10.76 -0.21 -6.20
CA VAL A 104 -9.93 0.92 -5.76
C VAL A 104 -10.60 1.64 -4.59
N THR A 105 -11.87 2.02 -4.73
CA THR A 105 -12.63 2.71 -3.67
C THR A 105 -12.72 1.88 -2.41
N SER A 106 -13.01 0.59 -2.54
CA SER A 106 -13.10 -0.33 -1.41
C SER A 106 -11.79 -0.40 -0.62
N VAL A 107 -10.65 -0.47 -1.32
CA VAL A 107 -9.32 -0.48 -0.69
C VAL A 107 -9.01 0.85 -0.01
N TYR A 108 -9.25 1.99 -0.66
CA TYR A 108 -9.01 3.31 -0.05
C TYR A 108 -9.87 3.53 1.21
N ALA A 109 -11.13 3.11 1.18
CA ALA A 109 -12.03 3.20 2.34
C ALA A 109 -11.52 2.34 3.51
N ALA A 110 -11.12 1.09 3.24
CA ALA A 110 -10.56 0.19 4.25
C ALA A 110 -9.25 0.76 4.84
N LEU A 111 -8.35 1.27 4.01
CA LEU A 111 -7.10 1.88 4.44
C LEU A 111 -7.32 3.16 5.26
N GLY A 112 -8.30 4.00 4.89
CA GLY A 112 -8.67 5.19 5.64
C GLY A 112 -9.16 4.83 7.04
N LYS A 113 -10.03 3.81 7.15
CA LYS A 113 -10.49 3.25 8.42
C LYS A 113 -9.32 2.73 9.26
N LEU A 114 -8.48 1.87 8.68
CA LEU A 114 -7.31 1.32 9.37
C LEU A 114 -6.37 2.43 9.87
N LYS A 115 -6.12 3.46 9.07
CA LYS A 115 -5.26 4.59 9.48
C LYS A 115 -5.82 5.35 10.68
N ALA A 116 -7.15 5.43 10.80
CA ALA A 116 -7.82 6.08 11.93
C ALA A 116 -7.86 5.20 13.19
N GLU A 117 -8.01 3.88 13.02
CA GLU A 117 -8.22 2.93 14.12
C GLU A 117 -6.93 2.28 14.63
N GLU A 118 -5.86 2.24 13.81
CA GLU A 118 -4.61 1.54 14.11
C GLU A 118 -3.48 2.52 14.48
N PRO A 119 -3.22 2.78 15.76
CA PRO A 119 -2.15 3.68 16.20
C PRO A 119 -0.77 3.30 15.65
N ALA A 120 -0.52 2.00 15.43
CA ALA A 120 0.73 1.51 14.86
C ALA A 120 1.02 2.12 13.48
N LEU A 121 0.03 2.38 12.64
CA LEU A 121 0.21 3.03 11.34
C LEU A 121 0.66 4.50 11.46
N THR A 122 0.41 5.13 12.60
CA THR A 122 0.78 6.53 12.85
C THR A 122 2.05 6.64 13.69
N TRP A 123 2.15 5.86 14.76
CA TRP A 123 3.18 6.00 15.79
C TRP A 123 4.16 4.84 15.84
N GLY A 124 3.83 3.70 15.21
CA GLY A 124 4.64 2.49 15.26
C GLY A 124 6.01 2.67 14.63
N GLU A 125 6.98 1.93 15.15
CA GLU A 125 8.31 1.80 14.56
C GLU A 125 8.21 1.12 13.20
N PHE A 126 8.94 1.62 12.21
CA PHE A 126 9.06 0.98 10.90
C PHE A 126 10.18 -0.06 10.93
N LYS A 127 9.86 -1.30 10.55
CA LYS A 127 10.84 -2.39 10.40
C LYS A 127 10.73 -3.03 9.03
N GLU A 128 11.80 -2.97 8.25
CA GLU A 128 11.87 -3.72 7.00
C GLU A 128 12.06 -5.21 7.31
N LEU A 129 11.28 -6.08 6.66
CA LEU A 129 11.26 -7.51 6.93
C LEU A 129 11.76 -8.35 5.75
N HIS A 130 11.41 -7.96 4.52
CA HIS A 130 11.77 -8.69 3.31
C HIS A 130 11.87 -7.74 2.12
N LEU A 131 12.91 -7.90 1.31
CA LEU A 131 13.11 -7.09 0.11
C LEU A 131 13.73 -7.93 -1.00
N THR A 132 13.03 -8.00 -2.12
CA THR A 132 13.53 -8.49 -3.40
C THR A 132 13.16 -7.51 -4.50
N THR A 133 13.49 -7.82 -5.74
CA THR A 133 13.11 -6.99 -6.89
C THR A 133 11.57 -6.79 -6.94
N GLN A 134 10.81 -7.87 -6.75
CA GLN A 134 9.35 -7.88 -6.94
C GLN A 134 8.54 -7.98 -5.65
N CYS A 135 9.19 -8.25 -4.51
CA CYS A 135 8.49 -8.41 -3.24
C CYS A 135 9.05 -7.48 -2.17
N TYR A 136 8.14 -6.91 -1.40
CA TYR A 136 8.50 -6.06 -0.27
C TYR A 136 7.59 -6.37 0.92
N ALA A 137 8.21 -6.53 2.11
CA ALA A 137 7.47 -6.60 3.35
C ALA A 137 8.12 -5.73 4.41
N TYR A 138 7.29 -5.01 5.16
CA TYR A 138 7.70 -4.22 6.32
C TYR A 138 6.62 -4.21 7.38
N ALA A 139 7.00 -3.95 8.61
CA ALA A 139 6.09 -3.85 9.73
C ALA A 139 6.00 -2.43 10.28
N ARG A 140 4.85 -2.13 10.88
CA ARG A 140 4.64 -1.03 11.82
C ARG A 140 4.40 -1.66 13.19
N VAL A 141 5.30 -1.41 14.13
CA VAL A 141 5.30 -2.05 15.46
C VAL A 141 5.03 -1.02 16.53
N LEU A 142 4.04 -1.26 17.38
CA LEU A 142 3.70 -0.41 18.51
C LEU A 142 3.23 -1.29 19.68
N ASP A 143 3.79 -1.08 20.87
CA ASP A 143 3.37 -1.72 22.12
C ASP A 143 3.26 -3.26 22.06
N GLY A 144 4.16 -3.90 21.29
CA GLY A 144 4.19 -5.35 21.12
C GLY A 144 3.20 -5.90 20.08
N GLU A 145 2.45 -5.05 19.41
CA GLU A 145 1.60 -5.37 18.27
C GLU A 145 2.28 -4.99 16.94
N ALA A 146 1.96 -5.70 15.88
CA ALA A 146 2.51 -5.41 14.55
C ALA A 146 1.48 -5.56 13.44
N LEU A 147 1.50 -4.58 12.54
CA LEU A 147 0.86 -4.62 11.23
C LEU A 147 1.94 -4.80 10.17
N VAL A 148 1.80 -5.80 9.32
CA VAL A 148 2.79 -6.15 8.29
C VAL A 148 2.17 -5.90 6.92
N ALA A 149 2.71 -4.93 6.18
CA ALA A 149 2.41 -4.78 4.77
C ALA A 149 3.23 -5.77 3.97
N VAL A 150 2.58 -6.52 3.08
CA VAL A 150 3.20 -7.50 2.18
C VAL A 150 2.77 -7.22 0.75
N LEU A 151 3.76 -7.08 -0.15
CA LEU A 151 3.54 -6.63 -1.52
C LEU A 151 4.30 -7.52 -2.51
N ASN A 152 3.64 -7.90 -3.60
CA ASN A 152 4.21 -8.61 -4.73
C ASN A 152 3.75 -7.92 -6.03
N ASN A 153 4.65 -7.20 -6.72
CA ASN A 153 4.37 -6.57 -8.02
C ASN A 153 4.83 -7.42 -9.21
N GLY A 154 5.20 -8.68 -8.95
CA GLY A 154 5.56 -9.65 -9.99
C GLY A 154 4.34 -10.30 -10.62
N ASP A 155 4.50 -10.75 -11.88
CA ASP A 155 3.46 -11.42 -12.66
C ASP A 155 3.25 -12.90 -12.26
N SER A 156 3.93 -13.36 -11.22
CA SER A 156 3.81 -14.72 -10.68
C SER A 156 3.55 -14.68 -9.18
N PRO A 157 2.84 -15.67 -8.61
CA PRO A 157 2.74 -15.83 -7.17
C PRO A 157 4.13 -15.91 -6.53
N ALA A 158 4.27 -15.35 -5.35
CA ALA A 158 5.54 -15.33 -4.62
C ALA A 158 5.38 -15.82 -3.18
N GLN A 159 6.44 -16.41 -2.65
CA GLN A 159 6.55 -16.72 -1.23
C GLN A 159 7.58 -15.80 -0.58
N LEU A 160 7.13 -15.03 0.39
CA LEU A 160 7.99 -14.23 1.24
C LEU A 160 8.24 -14.98 2.54
N GLU A 161 9.48 -14.93 3.04
CA GLU A 161 9.83 -15.48 4.34
C GLU A 161 10.67 -14.45 5.10
N PHE A 162 10.30 -14.21 6.37
CA PHE A 162 10.98 -13.25 7.22
C PHE A 162 10.84 -13.60 8.72
N GLN A 163 11.72 -13.03 9.53
CA GLN A 163 11.64 -13.13 10.97
C GLN A 163 10.51 -12.24 11.49
N LEU A 164 9.73 -12.76 12.44
CA LEU A 164 8.64 -12.01 13.06
C LEU A 164 9.19 -10.80 13.83
N PRO A 165 8.60 -9.61 13.65
CA PRO A 165 9.00 -8.43 14.41
C PRO A 165 8.51 -8.43 15.85
N VAL A 166 7.51 -9.27 16.16
CA VAL A 166 6.92 -9.54 17.48
C VAL A 166 6.53 -11.01 17.57
N GLU A 167 6.29 -11.53 18.78
CA GLU A 167 5.77 -12.90 18.96
C GLU A 167 4.37 -13.01 18.37
N ALA A 168 4.18 -14.00 17.48
CA ALA A 168 2.89 -14.29 16.85
C ALA A 168 2.86 -15.75 16.36
N ASN A 169 1.66 -16.30 16.28
CA ASN A 169 1.39 -17.63 15.74
C ASN A 169 0.22 -17.66 14.73
N ALA A 170 -0.41 -16.51 14.51
CA ALA A 170 -1.47 -16.33 13.53
C ALA A 170 -1.39 -14.92 12.88
N ALA A 171 -2.07 -14.75 11.77
CA ALA A 171 -2.23 -13.46 11.12
C ALA A 171 -3.66 -13.31 10.58
N GLU A 172 -4.15 -12.08 10.63
CA GLU A 172 -5.42 -11.66 10.04
C GLU A 172 -5.16 -10.73 8.87
N ASP A 173 -5.76 -11.03 7.72
CA ASP A 173 -5.72 -10.12 6.56
C ASP A 173 -6.77 -9.02 6.75
N LEU A 174 -6.29 -7.79 6.95
CA LEU A 174 -7.14 -6.63 7.23
C LEU A 174 -7.84 -6.05 5.99
N LEU A 175 -7.48 -6.54 4.80
CA LEU A 175 -8.08 -6.14 3.54
C LEU A 175 -8.83 -7.30 2.85
N ALA A 176 -9.10 -8.40 3.57
CA ALA A 176 -9.76 -9.59 3.03
C ALA A 176 -11.20 -9.32 2.54
N ASP A 177 -11.89 -8.34 3.13
CA ASP A 177 -13.28 -7.99 2.78
C ASP A 177 -13.39 -6.92 1.68
N THR A 178 -12.25 -6.47 1.13
CA THR A 178 -12.27 -5.48 0.03
C THR A 178 -12.68 -6.11 -1.30
N VAL A 179 -13.30 -5.33 -2.17
CA VAL A 179 -13.67 -5.78 -3.51
C VAL A 179 -12.43 -6.25 -4.27
N GLY A 180 -12.47 -7.46 -4.82
CA GLY A 180 -11.34 -8.07 -5.53
C GLY A 180 -10.23 -8.59 -4.62
N ALA A 181 -10.48 -8.75 -3.32
CA ALA A 181 -9.52 -9.39 -2.41
C ALA A 181 -9.22 -10.82 -2.85
N GLN A 182 -7.94 -11.21 -2.72
CA GLN A 182 -7.45 -12.54 -3.03
C GLN A 182 -6.96 -13.23 -1.76
N GLN A 183 -7.04 -14.55 -1.73
CA GLN A 183 -6.61 -15.32 -0.58
C GLN A 183 -5.09 -15.27 -0.40
N VAL A 184 -4.65 -14.95 0.81
CA VAL A 184 -3.26 -15.00 1.24
C VAL A 184 -3.10 -16.12 2.27
N MET A 185 -2.10 -16.99 2.06
CA MET A 185 -1.81 -18.06 2.99
C MET A 185 -0.59 -17.70 3.82
N THR A 186 -0.67 -17.99 5.12
CA THR A 186 0.41 -17.74 6.07
C THR A 186 0.74 -19.01 6.85
N SER A 187 2.01 -19.16 7.18
CA SER A 187 2.45 -20.20 8.13
C SER A 187 3.56 -19.67 9.03
N PHE A 188 3.66 -20.24 10.21
CA PHE A 188 4.55 -19.78 11.28
C PHE A 188 5.45 -20.95 11.72
N ASP A 189 6.73 -20.69 11.85
CA ASP A 189 7.70 -21.68 12.28
C ASP A 189 8.91 -21.00 12.94
N TRP A 190 9.26 -21.37 14.17
CA TRP A 190 10.44 -20.92 14.92
C TRP A 190 10.69 -19.39 14.88
N GLY A 191 9.63 -18.59 15.10
CA GLY A 191 9.73 -17.13 15.08
C GLY A 191 9.83 -16.51 13.67
N ARG A 192 9.59 -17.32 12.65
CA ARG A 192 9.52 -16.88 11.25
C ARG A 192 8.10 -17.00 10.72
N MET A 193 7.78 -16.17 9.75
CA MET A 193 6.53 -16.22 9.01
C MET A 193 6.82 -16.44 7.52
N LYS A 194 6.03 -17.31 6.90
CA LYS A 194 5.96 -17.46 5.45
C LYS A 194 4.61 -16.94 4.98
N VAL A 195 4.64 -16.16 3.91
CA VAL A 195 3.45 -15.58 3.28
C VAL A 195 3.45 -15.95 1.81
N GLN A 196 2.39 -16.60 1.34
CA GLN A 196 2.17 -16.82 -0.08
C GLN A 196 1.24 -15.75 -0.61
N LEU A 197 1.77 -14.93 -1.51
CA LEU A 197 1.05 -13.83 -2.17
C LEU A 197 0.75 -14.18 -3.61
N PRO A 198 -0.48 -13.92 -4.09
CA PRO A 198 -0.77 -13.93 -5.52
C PRO A 198 0.10 -12.96 -6.32
N SER A 199 0.14 -13.14 -7.65
CA SER A 199 0.75 -12.17 -8.56
C SER A 199 0.05 -10.82 -8.47
N ASN A 200 0.81 -9.73 -8.60
CA ASN A 200 0.28 -8.35 -8.64
C ASN A 200 -0.65 -8.03 -7.45
N TYR A 201 -0.35 -8.57 -6.26
CA TYR A 201 -1.21 -8.44 -5.09
C TYR A 201 -0.47 -7.92 -3.86
N ALA A 202 -1.19 -7.19 -3.03
CA ALA A 202 -0.68 -6.64 -1.79
C ALA A 202 -1.77 -6.61 -0.71
N THR A 203 -1.37 -6.80 0.54
CA THR A 203 -2.29 -6.69 1.68
C THR A 203 -1.59 -6.26 2.96
N ILE A 204 -2.36 -6.11 4.04
CA ILE A 204 -1.89 -5.79 5.38
C ILE A 204 -2.32 -6.91 6.32
N LEU A 205 -1.37 -7.49 7.02
CA LEU A 205 -1.58 -8.57 7.97
C LEU A 205 -1.41 -8.04 9.39
N ARG A 206 -2.40 -8.26 10.26
CA ARG A 206 -2.25 -8.08 11.71
C ARG A 206 -1.71 -9.37 12.30
N LEU A 207 -0.57 -9.29 12.98
CA LEU A 207 -0.03 -10.43 13.71
C LEU A 207 -0.80 -10.67 15.01
N LYS A 208 -1.10 -11.93 15.31
CA LYS A 208 -1.83 -12.38 16.51
C LYS A 208 -1.03 -13.45 17.26
N LYS A 209 -1.16 -13.44 18.59
CA LYS A 209 -0.62 -14.48 19.50
C LYS A 209 -1.56 -15.67 19.58
#